data_58f020bf9e8cdc1533f59faf6d5c61d6
#
_entry.id   58f020bf9e8cdc1533f59faf6d5c61d6
#
_cell.length_a   1.000
_cell.length_b   1.000
_cell.length_c   1.000
_cell.angle_alpha   90.00
_cell.angle_beta   90.00
_cell.angle_gamma   90.00
#
_symmetry.space_group_name_H-M   'P 1'
#
loop_
_entity.id
_entity.type
_entity.pdbx_description
1 polymer ?
#
loop_
_entity_poly.entity_id
_entity_poly.type
_entity_poly.pdbx_seq_one_letter_code
_entity_poly.pdbx_strand_id
1 'polypeptide(L)'
;MATVSFSSPASFAGDNSGALTSATILRFPPNFVRQLSTKARRNCSNIGVAQIVAAAWSDRRAVTSHSGGGSRVRGTSSHAAAASAATSAAAAAEVGAIPNAKLAQPSAAALAERALLGSDALEKKMSALEKAESTVFVASGMYASVAMLSTLVPAGGHIVTTTDLYRKTRIYMETELPKRGITMTVIRPADMDALQDALDNNNVSLFFTETPTNPFLRCIDIELVSNMCHNKGALLCIDSTFASPINQKALTLGADMVVHSATKYIAGHNDVIGGCISGRDELVSKVRIYHHVVGGVLNPNASYLILRGMKTLHLRVQCQNSTALRMAQFLEEHPKIARVYYPGLPSHPEHHIAKSQMTGFGGVVSFEVDGDFDSTRKFIDYVKIPYHAPSFGGCESIIDQPAIMSYWDSKEQRDIYGIKDNLIRFSIGVEDFEDLKNDIVQALNKI
;
A
#
# COMPACT_ATOMS: atom_id res chain seq x y z
N MET A 1 -7.78 -33.87 -10.80
CA MET A 1 -8.96 -34.17 -9.98
C MET A 1 -8.48 -34.54 -8.58
N ALA A 2 -8.55 -33.65 -7.64
CA ALA A 2 -8.50 -33.91 -6.20
C ALA A 2 -9.17 -32.73 -5.50
N THR A 3 -10.44 -32.90 -5.23
CA THR A 3 -11.25 -32.04 -4.36
C THR A 3 -10.87 -32.34 -2.92
N VAL A 4 -10.32 -31.39 -2.22
CA VAL A 4 -10.09 -31.46 -0.77
C VAL A 4 -11.29 -30.80 -0.08
N SER A 5 -12.17 -31.64 0.45
CA SER A 5 -13.27 -31.24 1.34
C SER A 5 -12.72 -31.12 2.76
N PHE A 6 -12.85 -29.94 3.37
CA PHE A 6 -12.54 -29.73 4.78
C PHE A 6 -13.77 -30.11 5.63
N SER A 7 -13.60 -31.16 6.44
CA SER A 7 -14.52 -31.55 7.51
C SER A 7 -14.20 -30.74 8.76
N SER A 8 -15.25 -30.22 9.42
CA SER A 8 -15.21 -29.53 10.70
C SER A 8 -14.69 -30.41 11.82
N PRO A 9 -13.91 -29.89 12.78
CA PRO A 9 -13.60 -30.64 14.00
C PRO A 9 -14.70 -30.49 15.05
N ALA A 10 -14.96 -31.60 15.73
CA ALA A 10 -15.93 -31.82 16.78
C ALA A 10 -15.69 -30.92 18.01
N SER A 11 -16.83 -30.64 18.67
CA SER A 11 -16.98 -30.01 19.98
C SER A 11 -16.22 -30.73 21.09
N PHE A 12 -15.42 -29.97 21.84
CA PHE A 12 -15.03 -30.30 23.21
C PHE A 12 -15.59 -29.23 24.16
N ALA A 13 -16.49 -29.67 25.01
CA ALA A 13 -16.94 -28.89 26.16
C ALA A 13 -15.91 -29.03 27.30
N GLY A 14 -15.54 -27.90 27.89
CA GLY A 14 -14.72 -27.84 29.09
C GLY A 14 -14.72 -26.41 29.64
N ASP A 15 -15.44 -26.23 30.73
CA ASP A 15 -15.48 -25.01 31.55
C ASP A 15 -14.07 -24.54 31.95
N ASN A 16 -13.80 -23.26 31.73
CA ASN A 16 -13.13 -22.45 32.75
C ASN A 16 -13.18 -20.95 32.41
N SER A 17 -13.74 -20.18 33.33
CA SER A 17 -13.75 -18.72 33.37
C SER A 17 -12.34 -18.15 33.48
N GLY A 18 -11.85 -17.51 32.43
CA GLY A 18 -10.61 -16.75 32.44
C GLY A 18 -10.70 -15.62 31.42
N ALA A 19 -10.64 -14.38 31.88
CA ALA A 19 -10.72 -13.19 31.09
C ALA A 19 -9.68 -13.17 29.95
N LEU A 20 -10.14 -13.15 28.71
CA LEU A 20 -9.33 -12.99 27.52
C LEU A 20 -8.96 -11.52 27.32
N THR A 21 -7.76 -11.13 27.72
CA THR A 21 -7.11 -9.92 27.24
C THR A 21 -6.36 -10.24 25.95
N SER A 22 -6.99 -9.98 24.81
CA SER A 22 -6.34 -10.11 23.49
C SER A 22 -5.43 -8.91 23.24
N ALA A 23 -4.16 -9.05 23.58
CA ALA A 23 -3.09 -8.22 23.07
C ALA A 23 -1.98 -9.14 22.55
N THR A 24 -2.13 -9.59 21.33
CA THR A 24 -1.01 -10.24 20.61
C THR A 24 -0.03 -9.16 20.18
N ILE A 25 0.89 -8.83 21.07
CA ILE A 25 2.01 -7.92 20.81
C ILE A 25 3.00 -8.65 19.91
N LEU A 26 3.22 -8.11 18.71
CA LEU A 26 4.32 -8.51 17.81
C LEU A 26 5.65 -8.44 18.57
N ARG A 27 6.20 -9.58 18.94
CA ARG A 27 7.54 -9.67 19.54
C ARG A 27 8.56 -9.86 18.44
N PHE A 28 9.24 -8.77 18.06
CA PHE A 28 10.44 -8.87 17.25
C PHE A 28 11.61 -9.39 18.09
N PRO A 29 12.55 -10.18 17.51
CA PRO A 29 13.76 -10.58 18.20
C PRO A 29 14.54 -9.35 18.70
N PRO A 30 15.17 -9.39 19.89
CA PRO A 30 15.84 -8.23 20.48
C PRO A 30 16.93 -7.60 19.59
N ASN A 31 17.56 -8.37 18.72
CA ASN A 31 18.61 -7.90 17.82
C ASN A 31 18.07 -7.11 16.61
N PHE A 32 16.83 -7.36 16.17
CA PHE A 32 16.20 -6.66 15.06
C PHE A 32 15.94 -5.18 15.40
N VAL A 33 15.45 -4.91 16.61
CA VAL A 33 15.20 -3.54 17.10
C VAL A 33 16.52 -2.76 17.28
N ARG A 34 17.61 -3.42 17.67
CA ARG A 34 18.93 -2.77 17.81
C ARG A 34 19.53 -2.37 16.46
N GLN A 35 19.39 -3.20 15.43
CA GLN A 35 19.90 -2.90 14.09
C GLN A 35 19.16 -1.76 13.42
N LEU A 36 17.83 -1.71 13.55
CA LEU A 36 17.02 -0.58 13.06
C LEU A 36 17.41 0.75 13.73
N SER A 37 17.70 0.74 15.04
CA SER A 37 18.06 1.96 15.77
C SER A 37 19.43 2.53 15.41
N THR A 38 20.38 1.71 15.03
CA THR A 38 21.74 2.16 14.70
C THR A 38 21.87 2.65 13.25
N LYS A 39 21.17 2.05 12.27
CA LYS A 39 21.13 2.55 10.89
C LYS A 39 20.25 3.81 10.76
N ALA A 40 19.12 3.88 11.45
CA ALA A 40 18.24 5.06 11.48
C ALA A 40 18.92 6.29 12.07
N ARG A 41 19.78 6.14 13.07
CA ARG A 41 20.53 7.26 13.67
C ARG A 41 21.62 7.86 12.77
N ARG A 42 22.10 7.14 11.77
CA ARG A 42 23.14 7.66 10.86
C ARG A 42 22.60 8.42 9.64
N ASN A 43 21.35 8.21 9.25
CA ASN A 43 20.77 8.75 8.00
C ASN A 43 19.45 9.52 8.15
N CYS A 44 18.93 9.75 9.37
CA CYS A 44 17.67 10.47 9.54
C CYS A 44 17.88 11.97 9.73
N SER A 45 17.82 12.71 8.66
CA SER A 45 17.40 14.14 8.64
C SER A 45 15.91 14.32 8.29
N ASN A 46 15.10 13.26 8.26
CA ASN A 46 13.65 13.32 7.97
C ASN A 46 12.80 12.81 9.13
N ILE A 47 12.08 13.76 9.72
CA ILE A 47 11.33 13.69 10.99
C ILE A 47 10.07 12.78 10.96
N GLY A 48 9.58 12.33 9.79
CA GLY A 48 8.28 11.66 9.67
C GLY A 48 8.20 10.23 10.26
N VAL A 49 9.24 9.43 10.15
CA VAL A 49 9.23 8.02 10.61
C VAL A 49 9.52 7.90 12.10
N ALA A 50 10.23 8.88 12.68
CA ALA A 50 10.54 8.89 14.11
C ALA A 50 9.31 9.16 14.99
N GLN A 51 8.29 9.86 14.51
CA GLN A 51 7.07 10.16 15.28
C GLN A 51 6.16 8.96 15.50
N ILE A 52 6.08 8.03 14.56
CA ILE A 52 5.24 6.82 14.70
C ILE A 52 5.84 5.86 15.74
N VAL A 53 7.15 5.79 15.86
CA VAL A 53 7.82 4.97 16.87
C VAL A 53 7.81 5.65 18.25
N ALA A 54 7.86 6.97 18.31
CA ALA A 54 7.85 7.72 19.57
C ALA A 54 6.46 7.74 20.25
N ALA A 55 5.36 7.79 19.48
CA ALA A 55 3.99 7.73 20.02
C ALA A 55 3.69 6.40 20.71
N ALA A 56 4.25 5.29 20.25
CA ALA A 56 4.10 3.98 20.89
C ALA A 56 4.88 3.84 22.21
N TRP A 57 5.79 4.78 22.55
CA TRP A 57 6.62 4.75 23.75
C TRP A 57 6.18 5.72 24.86
N SER A 58 5.41 6.77 24.54
CA SER A 58 4.92 7.75 25.51
C SER A 58 3.80 7.20 26.40
N ASP A 59 2.98 6.28 25.91
CA ASP A 59 1.86 5.69 26.67
C ASP A 59 2.28 4.69 27.77
N ARG A 60 3.55 4.33 27.87
CA ARG A 60 4.00 3.38 28.91
C ARG A 60 4.53 4.02 30.20
N ARG A 61 4.60 5.36 30.30
CA ARG A 61 5.10 6.03 31.53
C ARG A 61 4.02 6.62 32.42
N ALA A 62 2.75 6.49 32.09
CA ALA A 62 1.64 7.10 32.85
C ALA A 62 0.97 6.17 33.87
N VAL A 63 1.45 4.94 34.09
CA VAL A 63 0.82 4.00 35.02
C VAL A 63 1.85 3.45 36.02
N THR A 64 2.50 4.29 36.79
CA THR A 64 3.00 3.92 38.13
C THR A 64 3.51 5.19 38.84
N SER A 65 2.66 5.86 39.62
CA SER A 65 3.02 6.45 40.92
C SER A 65 1.82 7.15 41.52
N HIS A 66 1.08 6.45 42.35
CA HIS A 66 0.24 7.06 43.38
C HIS A 66 0.83 6.62 44.72
N SER A 67 1.47 7.53 45.41
CA SER A 67 1.33 7.68 46.87
C SER A 67 2.21 8.82 47.39
N GLY A 68 1.60 9.76 48.11
CA GLY A 68 2.20 10.35 49.30
C GLY A 68 2.75 11.76 49.21
N GLY A 69 2.00 12.71 49.76
CA GLY A 69 2.54 13.64 50.77
C GLY A 69 3.07 14.99 50.30
N GLY A 70 2.31 16.00 50.51
CA GLY A 70 2.43 17.35 51.04
C GLY A 70 3.74 18.12 50.91
N SER A 71 3.62 19.34 50.43
CA SER A 71 3.94 20.56 51.16
C SER A 71 4.29 21.73 50.22
N ARG A 72 3.76 22.86 50.56
CA ARG A 72 3.95 24.16 49.90
C ARG A 72 5.41 24.61 49.96
N VAL A 73 5.93 25.20 48.84
CA VAL A 73 6.77 26.41 48.94
C VAL A 73 6.54 27.30 47.70
N ARG A 74 6.26 28.58 47.95
CA ARG A 74 6.26 29.70 46.99
C ARG A 74 7.70 30.08 46.64
N GLY A 75 7.91 30.51 45.36
CA GLY A 75 9.16 31.21 45.07
C GLY A 75 9.30 31.53 43.59
N THR A 76 8.81 32.68 43.19
CA THR A 76 9.29 33.65 42.16
C THR A 76 10.50 33.30 41.29
N SER A 77 10.30 33.33 39.97
CA SER A 77 11.27 33.88 39.00
C SER A 77 10.63 34.12 37.62
N SER A 78 10.02 35.27 37.46
CA SER A 78 9.61 35.84 36.19
C SER A 78 10.64 36.96 35.82
N HIS A 79 11.74 36.66 35.18
CA HIS A 79 12.60 37.71 34.61
C HIS A 79 13.64 37.25 33.55
N ALA A 80 13.53 36.02 32.96
CA ALA A 80 14.47 35.58 31.95
C ALA A 80 13.89 35.49 30.51
N ALA A 81 12.60 35.72 30.33
CA ALA A 81 11.94 35.58 29.03
C ALA A 81 11.78 36.92 28.26
N ALA A 82 12.06 38.04 28.87
CA ALA A 82 11.88 39.37 28.25
C ALA A 82 13.10 39.92 27.48
N ALA A 83 14.29 39.36 27.66
CA ALA A 83 15.49 39.86 27.04
C ALA A 83 15.79 39.26 25.64
N SER A 84 15.17 38.13 25.28
CA SER A 84 15.39 37.51 23.94
C SER A 84 14.44 38.04 22.86
N ALA A 85 13.35 38.71 23.24
CA ALA A 85 12.39 39.25 22.27
C ALA A 85 12.75 40.68 21.80
N ALA A 86 13.63 41.37 22.50
CA ALA A 86 14.00 42.75 22.15
C ALA A 86 15.08 42.87 21.09
N THR A 87 15.90 41.85 20.86
CA THR A 87 16.98 41.87 19.88
C THR A 87 16.56 41.47 18.46
N SER A 88 15.39 40.80 18.29
CA SER A 88 14.86 40.47 16.97
C SER A 88 13.95 41.56 16.36
N ALA A 89 13.50 42.52 17.17
CA ALA A 89 12.65 43.62 16.72
C ALA A 89 13.46 44.80 16.10
N ALA A 90 14.74 44.93 16.42
CA ALA A 90 15.58 46.04 15.94
C ALA A 90 16.17 45.82 14.53
N ALA A 91 16.20 44.56 14.03
CA ALA A 91 16.70 44.24 12.68
C ALA A 91 15.60 44.24 11.60
N ALA A 92 14.31 44.40 11.97
CA ALA A 92 13.20 44.42 11.02
C ALA A 92 12.66 45.80 10.67
N ALA A 93 13.32 46.87 11.13
CA ALA A 93 12.78 48.23 11.00
C ALA A 93 13.26 48.99 9.74
N GLU A 94 14.04 48.37 8.84
CA GLU A 94 14.53 49.04 7.61
C GLU A 94 14.02 48.48 6.29
N VAL A 95 13.06 47.57 6.29
CA VAL A 95 12.35 47.15 5.07
C VAL A 95 10.90 47.57 5.21
N GLY A 96 10.46 48.52 4.38
CA GLY A 96 9.20 49.24 4.43
C GLY A 96 8.03 48.41 4.89
N ALA A 97 7.40 48.81 6.00
CA ALA A 97 6.29 48.15 6.65
C ALA A 97 5.10 48.02 5.69
N ILE A 98 4.84 46.82 5.20
CA ILE A 98 3.52 46.44 4.72
C ILE A 98 2.58 46.46 5.94
N PRO A 99 1.43 47.21 5.87
CA PRO A 99 0.51 47.28 7.01
C PRO A 99 0.13 45.88 7.47
N ASN A 100 0.30 45.60 8.76
CA ASN A 100 -0.22 44.38 9.41
C ASN A 100 -1.73 44.30 9.24
N ALA A 101 -2.21 43.86 8.07
CA ALA A 101 -3.53 43.26 8.00
C ALA A 101 -3.47 42.00 8.89
N LYS A 102 -4.11 42.04 10.06
CA LYS A 102 -4.43 40.86 10.84
C LYS A 102 -5.11 39.89 9.87
N LEU A 103 -4.37 38.94 9.35
CA LEU A 103 -4.95 37.84 8.61
C LEU A 103 -5.92 37.15 9.61
N ALA A 104 -7.19 37.47 9.49
CA ALA A 104 -8.23 36.84 10.25
C ALA A 104 -8.07 35.31 10.04
N GLN A 105 -7.89 34.57 11.10
CA GLN A 105 -7.83 33.11 11.02
C GLN A 105 -9.14 32.65 10.36
N PRO A 106 -9.08 31.79 9.32
CA PRO A 106 -10.29 31.33 8.68
C PRO A 106 -11.17 30.63 9.70
N SER A 107 -12.49 30.89 9.65
CA SER A 107 -13.45 30.21 10.49
C SER A 107 -13.39 28.68 10.29
N ALA A 108 -13.82 27.91 11.28
CA ALA A 108 -13.92 26.46 11.18
C ALA A 108 -14.76 26.03 9.95
N ALA A 109 -15.80 26.80 9.59
CA ALA A 109 -16.60 26.59 8.39
C ALA A 109 -15.77 26.80 7.11
N ALA A 110 -14.98 27.87 7.04
CA ALA A 110 -14.12 28.13 5.89
C ALA A 110 -12.97 27.10 5.75
N LEU A 111 -12.49 26.54 6.87
CA LEU A 111 -11.53 25.44 6.85
C LEU A 111 -12.18 24.14 6.40
N ALA A 112 -13.41 23.85 6.83
CA ALA A 112 -14.20 22.70 6.39
C ALA A 112 -14.54 22.79 4.88
N GLU A 113 -14.96 23.97 4.40
CA GLU A 113 -15.21 24.23 2.99
C GLU A 113 -13.94 24.05 2.12
N ARG A 114 -12.80 24.56 2.57
CA ARG A 114 -11.51 24.34 1.88
C ARG A 114 -11.10 22.87 1.87
N ALA A 115 -11.39 22.13 2.93
CA ALA A 115 -11.14 20.68 2.98
C ALA A 115 -12.04 19.92 1.98
N LEU A 116 -13.33 20.29 1.89
CA LEU A 116 -14.26 19.73 0.92
C LEU A 116 -13.85 20.06 -0.52
N LEU A 117 -13.49 21.32 -0.80
CA LEU A 117 -12.99 21.74 -2.12
C LEU A 117 -11.69 21.03 -2.51
N GLY A 118 -10.81 20.73 -1.53
CA GLY A 118 -9.59 19.96 -1.75
C GLY A 118 -9.88 18.50 -2.12
N SER A 119 -10.84 17.86 -1.45
CA SER A 119 -11.33 16.52 -1.76
C SER A 119 -11.95 16.45 -3.14
N ASP A 120 -12.85 17.36 -3.47
CA ASP A 120 -13.52 17.43 -4.77
C ASP A 120 -12.53 17.61 -5.92
N ALA A 121 -11.53 18.50 -5.76
CA ALA A 121 -10.50 18.70 -6.78
C ALA A 121 -9.66 17.43 -6.99
N LEU A 122 -9.36 16.71 -5.91
CA LEU A 122 -8.62 15.45 -5.93
C LEU A 122 -9.43 14.36 -6.64
N GLU A 123 -10.69 14.19 -6.28
CA GLU A 123 -11.60 13.20 -6.86
C GLU A 123 -11.84 13.45 -8.35
N LYS A 124 -12.11 14.70 -8.75
CA LYS A 124 -12.26 15.09 -10.17
C LYS A 124 -11.00 14.80 -10.98
N LYS A 125 -9.82 15.11 -10.43
CA LYS A 125 -8.55 14.84 -11.10
C LYS A 125 -8.32 13.34 -11.27
N MET A 126 -8.62 12.52 -10.26
CA MET A 126 -8.47 11.08 -10.34
C MET A 126 -9.49 10.46 -11.31
N SER A 127 -10.74 10.90 -11.27
CA SER A 127 -11.77 10.48 -12.24
C SER A 127 -11.32 10.73 -13.67
N ALA A 128 -10.77 11.92 -13.95
CA ALA A 128 -10.23 12.23 -15.28
C ALA A 128 -9.04 11.32 -15.67
N LEU A 129 -8.15 10.98 -14.71
CA LEU A 129 -7.03 10.08 -14.96
C LEU A 129 -7.49 8.66 -15.24
N GLU A 130 -8.47 8.14 -14.50
CA GLU A 130 -9.02 6.79 -14.69
C GLU A 130 -10.05 6.69 -15.80
N LYS A 131 -10.53 7.84 -16.34
CA LYS A 131 -11.70 7.92 -17.21
C LYS A 131 -12.97 7.38 -16.52
N ALA A 132 -13.07 7.61 -15.22
CA ALA A 132 -14.18 7.22 -14.39
C ALA A 132 -15.28 8.30 -14.39
N GLU A 133 -16.53 7.88 -14.18
CA GLU A 133 -17.65 8.81 -13.94
C GLU A 133 -17.51 9.47 -12.57
N SER A 134 -17.06 8.72 -11.56
CA SER A 134 -16.91 9.19 -10.20
C SER A 134 -15.71 8.54 -9.50
N THR A 135 -15.18 9.23 -8.48
CA THR A 135 -14.13 8.72 -7.60
C THR A 135 -14.42 9.14 -6.16
N VAL A 136 -14.07 8.29 -5.19
CA VAL A 136 -14.04 8.64 -3.77
C VAL A 136 -12.66 8.38 -3.21
N PHE A 137 -12.09 9.36 -2.47
CA PHE A 137 -10.84 9.19 -1.73
C PHE A 137 -11.12 8.84 -0.27
N VAL A 138 -10.30 7.95 0.27
CA VAL A 138 -10.45 7.38 1.61
C VAL A 138 -9.11 7.30 2.34
N ALA A 139 -9.15 7.03 3.64
CA ALA A 139 -7.98 7.11 4.53
C ALA A 139 -6.81 6.16 4.16
N SER A 140 -7.06 5.06 3.44
CA SER A 140 -6.01 4.13 3.03
C SER A 140 -6.46 3.23 1.88
N GLY A 141 -5.50 2.63 1.16
CA GLY A 141 -5.80 1.61 0.15
C GLY A 141 -6.53 0.41 0.74
N MET A 142 -6.15 -0.02 1.95
CA MET A 142 -6.84 -1.12 2.63
C MET A 142 -8.31 -0.78 2.92
N TYR A 143 -8.58 0.45 3.39
CA TYR A 143 -9.95 0.89 3.63
C TYR A 143 -10.74 1.01 2.31
N ALA A 144 -10.08 1.38 1.20
CA ALA A 144 -10.71 1.39 -0.12
C ALA A 144 -11.24 -0.01 -0.49
N SER A 145 -10.40 -1.04 -0.35
CA SER A 145 -10.80 -2.43 -0.60
C SER A 145 -11.93 -2.88 0.35
N VAL A 146 -11.81 -2.56 1.64
CA VAL A 146 -12.84 -2.91 2.66
C VAL A 146 -14.17 -2.24 2.34
N ALA A 147 -14.18 -0.94 2.08
CA ALA A 147 -15.40 -0.19 1.78
C ALA A 147 -16.09 -0.70 0.51
N MET A 148 -15.32 -0.96 -0.54
CA MET A 148 -15.81 -1.51 -1.81
C MET A 148 -16.41 -2.92 -1.60
N LEU A 149 -15.66 -3.85 -1.02
CA LEU A 149 -16.11 -5.22 -0.78
C LEU A 149 -17.33 -5.26 0.14
N SER A 150 -17.34 -4.47 1.22
CA SER A 150 -18.45 -4.43 2.18
C SER A 150 -19.74 -3.85 1.58
N THR A 151 -19.62 -2.99 0.56
CA THR A 151 -20.76 -2.33 -0.08
C THR A 151 -21.31 -3.14 -1.23
N LEU A 152 -20.43 -3.66 -2.11
CA LEU A 152 -20.84 -4.26 -3.38
C LEU A 152 -21.14 -5.76 -3.26
N VAL A 153 -20.66 -6.42 -2.21
CA VAL A 153 -20.96 -7.83 -1.98
C VAL A 153 -22.06 -7.94 -0.92
N PRO A 154 -23.24 -8.44 -1.28
CA PRO A 154 -24.34 -8.61 -0.33
C PRO A 154 -24.01 -9.68 0.72
N ALA A 155 -24.71 -9.67 1.86
CA ALA A 155 -24.61 -10.75 2.83
C ALA A 155 -25.03 -12.07 2.18
N GLY A 156 -24.27 -13.14 2.41
CA GLY A 156 -24.46 -14.43 1.76
C GLY A 156 -23.99 -14.52 0.31
N GLY A 157 -23.37 -13.44 -0.21
CA GLY A 157 -22.82 -13.42 -1.58
C GLY A 157 -21.56 -14.28 -1.74
N HIS A 158 -21.07 -14.34 -2.98
CA HIS A 158 -19.85 -15.08 -3.32
C HIS A 158 -18.85 -14.19 -4.04
N ILE A 159 -17.57 -14.30 -3.67
CA ILE A 159 -16.46 -13.57 -4.30
C ILE A 159 -15.53 -14.57 -4.97
N VAL A 160 -15.08 -14.24 -6.18
CA VAL A 160 -13.90 -14.89 -6.77
C VAL A 160 -12.70 -13.96 -6.61
N THR A 161 -11.53 -14.51 -6.33
CA THR A 161 -10.28 -13.75 -6.24
C THR A 161 -9.06 -14.62 -6.60
N THR A 162 -7.89 -14.00 -6.74
CA THR A 162 -6.68 -14.69 -7.19
C THR A 162 -5.70 -15.00 -6.05
N THR A 163 -4.84 -16.00 -6.22
CA THR A 163 -3.80 -16.37 -5.24
C THR A 163 -2.85 -15.20 -4.95
N ASP A 164 -2.47 -14.46 -5.97
CA ASP A 164 -1.54 -13.33 -5.89
C ASP A 164 -2.33 -12.06 -5.59
N LEU A 165 -2.41 -11.72 -4.32
CA LEU A 165 -3.18 -10.59 -3.83
C LEU A 165 -2.47 -9.97 -2.63
N TYR A 166 -2.64 -8.67 -2.44
CA TYR A 166 -2.15 -8.02 -1.23
C TYR A 166 -2.61 -8.76 0.02
N ARG A 167 -1.65 -9.24 0.81
CA ARG A 167 -1.91 -10.15 1.93
C ARG A 167 -2.97 -9.66 2.91
N LYS A 168 -3.02 -8.36 3.21
CA LYS A 168 -4.01 -7.83 4.16
C LYS A 168 -5.44 -7.83 3.60
N THR A 169 -5.60 -7.64 2.29
CA THR A 169 -6.89 -7.80 1.61
C THR A 169 -7.33 -9.26 1.67
N ARG A 170 -6.41 -10.20 1.44
CA ARG A 170 -6.68 -11.64 1.59
C ARG A 170 -7.14 -11.98 3.00
N ILE A 171 -6.41 -11.55 4.03
CA ILE A 171 -6.78 -11.79 5.42
C ILE A 171 -8.17 -11.22 5.73
N TYR A 172 -8.49 -10.01 5.25
CA TYR A 172 -9.82 -9.44 5.42
C TYR A 172 -10.92 -10.33 4.79
N MET A 173 -10.69 -10.80 3.57
CA MET A 173 -11.62 -11.69 2.87
C MET A 173 -11.82 -13.02 3.62
N GLU A 174 -10.77 -13.57 4.21
CA GLU A 174 -10.79 -14.84 4.92
C GLU A 174 -11.35 -14.75 6.34
N THR A 175 -11.20 -13.60 7.02
CA THR A 175 -11.55 -13.48 8.44
C THR A 175 -12.82 -12.66 8.70
N GLU A 176 -13.09 -11.63 7.90
CA GLU A 176 -14.19 -10.70 8.16
C GLU A 176 -15.42 -10.95 7.28
N LEU A 177 -15.22 -11.29 6.00
CA LEU A 177 -16.35 -11.52 5.09
C LEU A 177 -17.18 -12.78 5.45
N PRO A 178 -16.60 -13.89 5.94
CA PRO A 178 -17.38 -15.04 6.40
C PRO A 178 -18.33 -14.73 7.56
N LYS A 179 -18.06 -13.72 8.39
CA LYS A 179 -18.97 -13.25 9.44
C LYS A 179 -20.29 -12.69 8.90
N ARG A 180 -20.31 -12.34 7.63
CA ARG A 180 -21.51 -11.91 6.88
C ARG A 180 -22.09 -13.00 5.99
N GLY A 181 -21.63 -14.24 6.14
CA GLY A 181 -22.02 -15.39 5.29
C GLY A 181 -21.44 -15.31 3.88
N ILE A 182 -20.51 -14.41 3.59
CA ILE A 182 -19.88 -14.27 2.26
C ILE A 182 -18.86 -15.40 2.10
N THR A 183 -18.98 -16.14 0.99
CA THR A 183 -18.06 -17.22 0.61
C THR A 183 -17.07 -16.75 -0.46
N MET A 184 -16.00 -17.51 -0.66
CA MET A 184 -14.93 -17.11 -1.58
C MET A 184 -14.34 -18.32 -2.31
N THR A 185 -14.11 -18.16 -3.62
CA THR A 185 -13.28 -19.04 -4.44
C THR A 185 -11.97 -18.36 -4.79
N VAL A 186 -10.87 -19.07 -4.64
CA VAL A 186 -9.51 -18.56 -4.95
C VAL A 186 -8.98 -19.34 -6.15
N ILE A 187 -8.61 -18.61 -7.20
CA ILE A 187 -8.05 -19.17 -8.44
C ILE A 187 -6.61 -18.65 -8.66
N ARG A 188 -5.85 -19.28 -9.56
CA ARG A 188 -4.57 -18.71 -10.00
C ARG A 188 -4.82 -17.53 -10.95
N PRO A 189 -3.98 -16.48 -10.93
CA PRO A 189 -4.03 -15.44 -11.97
C PRO A 189 -3.93 -16.07 -13.36
N ALA A 190 -4.70 -15.53 -14.32
CA ALA A 190 -4.77 -16.03 -15.70
C ALA A 190 -5.28 -17.48 -15.89
N ASP A 191 -5.88 -18.10 -14.86
CA ASP A 191 -6.57 -19.38 -14.97
C ASP A 191 -8.04 -19.14 -15.35
N MET A 192 -8.28 -19.00 -16.65
CA MET A 192 -9.61 -18.66 -17.18
C MET A 192 -10.60 -19.82 -17.06
N ASP A 193 -10.15 -21.06 -17.12
CA ASP A 193 -10.99 -22.23 -16.94
C ASP A 193 -11.51 -22.29 -15.48
N ALA A 194 -10.62 -22.07 -14.51
CA ALA A 194 -11.02 -22.00 -13.11
C ALA A 194 -11.97 -20.81 -12.82
N LEU A 195 -11.77 -19.67 -13.52
CA LEU A 195 -12.70 -18.54 -13.42
C LEU A 195 -14.08 -18.93 -13.98
N GLN A 196 -14.13 -19.55 -15.14
CA GLN A 196 -15.39 -19.98 -15.75
C GLN A 196 -16.13 -20.97 -14.84
N ASP A 197 -15.41 -21.97 -14.33
CA ASP A 197 -15.98 -22.96 -13.39
C ASP A 197 -16.53 -22.28 -12.12
N ALA A 198 -15.81 -21.30 -11.57
CA ALA A 198 -16.26 -20.57 -10.40
C ALA A 198 -17.53 -19.74 -10.69
N LEU A 199 -17.60 -19.11 -11.85
CA LEU A 199 -18.75 -18.32 -12.31
C LEU A 199 -19.97 -19.22 -12.63
N ASP A 200 -19.76 -20.43 -13.12
CA ASP A 200 -20.84 -21.35 -13.48
C ASP A 200 -21.44 -22.05 -12.25
N ASN A 201 -20.62 -22.33 -11.25
CA ASN A 201 -21.02 -23.10 -10.08
C ASN A 201 -21.46 -22.26 -8.87
N ASN A 202 -21.29 -20.91 -8.91
CA ASN A 202 -21.63 -20.02 -7.81
C ASN A 202 -22.38 -18.79 -8.31
N ASN A 203 -23.20 -18.20 -7.45
CA ASN A 203 -23.79 -16.89 -7.68
C ASN A 203 -22.76 -15.80 -7.32
N VAL A 204 -21.80 -15.59 -8.21
CA VAL A 204 -20.69 -14.67 -7.97
C VAL A 204 -21.17 -13.23 -8.02
N SER A 205 -20.99 -12.49 -6.93
CA SER A 205 -21.32 -11.07 -6.84
C SER A 205 -20.20 -10.20 -7.42
N LEU A 206 -18.93 -10.61 -7.24
CA LEU A 206 -17.79 -9.80 -7.61
C LEU A 206 -16.55 -10.68 -7.82
N PHE A 207 -15.80 -10.42 -8.89
CA PHE A 207 -14.43 -10.86 -9.04
C PHE A 207 -13.48 -9.72 -8.68
N PHE A 208 -12.61 -9.94 -7.68
CA PHE A 208 -11.60 -8.99 -7.24
C PHE A 208 -10.20 -9.54 -7.49
N THR A 209 -9.36 -8.80 -8.21
CA THR A 209 -7.98 -9.19 -8.46
C THR A 209 -7.07 -7.97 -8.60
N GLU A 210 -5.76 -8.20 -8.52
CA GLU A 210 -4.72 -7.23 -8.86
C GLU A 210 -4.18 -7.49 -10.27
N THR A 211 -3.84 -6.42 -10.99
CA THR A 211 -3.10 -6.54 -12.24
C THR A 211 -2.30 -5.27 -12.52
N PRO A 212 -0.92 -5.36 -12.52
CA PRO A 212 -0.09 -6.51 -12.17
C PRO A 212 -0.25 -6.95 -10.71
N THR A 213 -0.11 -8.26 -10.43
CA THR A 213 -0.28 -8.84 -9.10
C THR A 213 0.93 -8.62 -8.20
N ASN A 214 0.78 -8.91 -6.91
CA ASN A 214 1.85 -8.85 -5.90
C ASN A 214 2.05 -10.24 -5.26
N PRO A 215 3.25 -10.87 -5.32
CA PRO A 215 4.53 -10.29 -5.73
C PRO A 215 4.98 -10.62 -7.16
N PHE A 216 4.30 -11.49 -7.89
CA PHE A 216 4.80 -12.09 -9.13
C PHE A 216 4.50 -11.27 -10.40
N LEU A 217 3.82 -10.12 -10.25
CA LEU A 217 3.51 -9.19 -11.33
C LEU A 217 2.74 -9.83 -12.50
N ARG A 218 1.92 -10.86 -12.20
CA ARG A 218 1.07 -11.53 -13.17
C ARG A 218 0.03 -10.55 -13.72
N CYS A 219 -0.31 -10.69 -14.98
CA CYS A 219 -1.29 -9.83 -15.64
C CYS A 219 -2.47 -10.66 -16.15
N ILE A 220 -3.69 -10.18 -15.94
CA ILE A 220 -4.89 -10.79 -16.51
C ILE A 220 -5.35 -9.99 -17.72
N ASP A 221 -6.00 -10.65 -18.65
CA ASP A 221 -6.72 -10.00 -19.76
C ASP A 221 -8.03 -9.42 -19.21
N ILE A 222 -8.02 -8.09 -18.98
CA ILE A 222 -9.13 -7.40 -18.32
C ILE A 222 -10.40 -7.46 -19.17
N GLU A 223 -10.29 -7.31 -20.49
CA GLU A 223 -11.45 -7.32 -21.39
C GLU A 223 -12.10 -8.71 -21.44
N LEU A 224 -11.31 -9.76 -21.56
CA LEU A 224 -11.80 -11.14 -21.52
C LEU A 224 -12.50 -11.43 -20.20
N VAL A 225 -11.85 -11.13 -19.07
CA VAL A 225 -12.38 -11.39 -17.73
C VAL A 225 -13.63 -10.56 -17.46
N SER A 226 -13.67 -9.31 -17.92
CA SER A 226 -14.87 -8.46 -17.83
C SER A 226 -16.07 -9.10 -18.53
N ASN A 227 -15.87 -9.57 -19.75
CA ASN A 227 -16.92 -10.24 -20.52
C ASN A 227 -17.42 -11.52 -19.82
N MET A 228 -16.50 -12.33 -19.27
CA MET A 228 -16.86 -13.53 -18.51
C MET A 228 -17.71 -13.19 -17.28
N CYS A 229 -17.28 -12.21 -16.48
CA CYS A 229 -18.00 -11.77 -15.29
C CYS A 229 -19.40 -11.21 -15.64
N HIS A 230 -19.46 -10.29 -16.62
CA HIS A 230 -20.72 -9.64 -16.99
C HIS A 230 -21.74 -10.61 -17.58
N ASN A 231 -21.32 -11.62 -18.33
CA ASN A 231 -22.20 -12.68 -18.82
C ASN A 231 -22.89 -13.48 -17.70
N LYS A 232 -22.34 -13.42 -16.48
CA LYS A 232 -22.90 -14.08 -15.28
C LYS A 232 -23.46 -13.09 -14.25
N GLY A 233 -23.51 -11.80 -14.59
CA GLY A 233 -24.02 -10.75 -13.71
C GLY A 233 -23.07 -10.38 -12.55
N ALA A 234 -21.83 -10.85 -12.58
CA ALA A 234 -20.81 -10.51 -11.60
C ALA A 234 -20.12 -9.20 -11.94
N LEU A 235 -19.75 -8.40 -10.94
CA LEU A 235 -18.91 -7.21 -11.10
C LEU A 235 -17.44 -7.59 -11.19
N LEU A 236 -16.67 -6.79 -11.96
CA LEU A 236 -15.21 -6.87 -12.00
C LEU A 236 -14.59 -5.67 -11.29
N CYS A 237 -13.80 -5.92 -10.26
CA CYS A 237 -13.00 -4.90 -9.60
C CYS A 237 -11.50 -5.21 -9.72
N ILE A 238 -10.74 -4.22 -10.18
CA ILE A 238 -9.29 -4.31 -10.36
C ILE A 238 -8.57 -3.42 -9.33
N ASP A 239 -7.69 -4.01 -8.54
CA ASP A 239 -6.67 -3.22 -7.85
C ASP A 239 -5.52 -2.93 -8.84
N SER A 240 -5.46 -1.69 -9.33
CA SER A 240 -4.51 -1.23 -10.33
C SER A 240 -3.33 -0.45 -9.69
N THR A 241 -3.07 -0.67 -8.41
CA THR A 241 -2.06 0.07 -7.64
C THR A 241 -0.68 0.00 -8.28
N PHE A 242 -0.23 -1.17 -8.75
CA PHE A 242 1.10 -1.34 -9.34
C PHE A 242 1.21 -0.82 -10.76
N ALA A 243 0.13 -0.85 -11.53
CA ALA A 243 0.10 -0.22 -12.86
C ALA A 243 0.08 1.31 -12.76
N SER A 244 -0.60 1.86 -11.78
CA SER A 244 -0.99 3.27 -11.69
C SER A 244 -1.97 3.70 -12.81
N PRO A 245 -2.67 4.82 -12.65
CA PRO A 245 -3.56 5.33 -13.71
C PRO A 245 -2.81 5.83 -14.95
N ILE A 246 -1.49 5.84 -14.95
CA ILE A 246 -0.69 6.22 -16.13
C ILE A 246 -0.54 5.03 -17.06
N ASN A 247 -0.20 3.86 -16.55
CA ASN A 247 0.13 2.69 -17.37
C ASN A 247 -1.10 1.87 -17.79
N GLN A 248 -2.18 1.88 -17.00
CA GLN A 248 -3.35 1.04 -17.25
C GLN A 248 -4.66 1.81 -17.00
N LYS A 249 -5.65 1.58 -17.85
CA LYS A 249 -7.00 2.16 -17.77
C LYS A 249 -8.03 1.04 -17.69
N ALA A 250 -8.07 0.35 -16.55
CA ALA A 250 -8.90 -0.86 -16.41
C ALA A 250 -10.39 -0.62 -16.67
N LEU A 251 -10.92 0.57 -16.33
CA LEU A 251 -12.32 0.93 -16.64
C LEU A 251 -12.60 0.94 -18.14
N THR A 252 -11.64 1.37 -18.97
CA THR A 252 -11.82 1.39 -20.43
C THR A 252 -11.72 0.00 -21.07
N LEU A 253 -11.25 -0.97 -20.30
CA LEU A 253 -11.14 -2.38 -20.68
C LEU A 253 -12.30 -3.22 -20.09
N GLY A 254 -13.31 -2.56 -19.51
CA GLY A 254 -14.53 -3.20 -19.04
C GLY A 254 -14.62 -3.46 -17.53
N ALA A 255 -13.59 -3.16 -16.71
CA ALA A 255 -13.73 -3.23 -15.27
C ALA A 255 -14.84 -2.28 -14.78
N ASP A 256 -15.62 -2.71 -13.78
CA ASP A 256 -16.67 -1.89 -13.16
C ASP A 256 -16.12 -0.90 -12.15
N MET A 257 -15.08 -1.33 -11.45
CA MET A 257 -14.42 -0.57 -10.38
C MET A 257 -12.91 -0.72 -10.45
N VAL A 258 -12.21 0.35 -10.12
CA VAL A 258 -10.76 0.36 -9.92
C VAL A 258 -10.44 0.87 -8.53
N VAL A 259 -9.58 0.13 -7.82
CA VAL A 259 -9.05 0.52 -6.52
C VAL A 259 -7.57 0.87 -6.65
N HIS A 260 -7.14 1.90 -5.94
CA HIS A 260 -5.73 2.20 -5.76
C HIS A 260 -5.38 2.47 -4.30
N SER A 261 -4.26 1.97 -3.87
CA SER A 261 -3.54 2.57 -2.75
C SER A 261 -2.87 3.85 -3.23
N ALA A 262 -3.50 5.00 -2.97
CA ALA A 262 -2.94 6.31 -3.34
C ALA A 262 -1.61 6.60 -2.61
N THR A 263 -1.32 5.90 -1.52
CA THR A 263 -0.03 5.85 -0.81
C THR A 263 1.16 5.57 -1.73
N LYS A 264 0.93 4.81 -2.82
CA LYS A 264 1.95 4.31 -3.74
C LYS A 264 2.28 5.37 -4.80
N TYR A 265 2.17 5.04 -6.06
CA TYR A 265 2.53 5.91 -7.18
C TYR A 265 1.78 7.25 -7.22
N ILE A 266 0.49 7.26 -6.81
CA ILE A 266 -0.34 8.47 -6.92
C ILE A 266 0.24 9.61 -6.06
N ALA A 267 0.52 9.35 -4.78
CA ALA A 267 1.22 10.30 -3.92
C ALA A 267 2.73 10.33 -4.23
N GLY A 268 3.36 9.17 -4.28
CA GLY A 268 4.70 8.93 -4.82
C GLY A 268 5.88 9.50 -4.04
N HIS A 269 5.69 9.86 -2.76
CA HIS A 269 6.72 10.50 -1.94
C HIS A 269 6.90 9.85 -0.56
N ASN A 270 6.29 8.67 -0.32
CA ASN A 270 6.40 7.90 0.94
C ASN A 270 6.03 8.69 2.21
N ASP A 271 5.23 9.76 2.08
CA ASP A 271 4.91 10.74 3.13
C ASP A 271 3.41 10.79 3.51
N VAL A 272 2.56 10.00 2.84
CA VAL A 272 1.11 10.01 3.05
C VAL A 272 0.48 8.63 2.86
N ILE A 273 -0.57 8.36 3.62
CA ILE A 273 -1.43 7.18 3.46
C ILE A 273 -2.77 7.65 2.89
N GLY A 274 -3.24 6.97 1.84
CA GLY A 274 -4.53 7.23 1.22
C GLY A 274 -4.94 6.09 0.29
N GLY A 275 -6.22 6.05 -0.06
CA GLY A 275 -6.78 5.14 -1.05
C GLY A 275 -7.82 5.85 -1.90
N CYS A 276 -8.14 5.28 -3.05
CA CYS A 276 -9.26 5.74 -3.85
C CYS A 276 -9.96 4.59 -4.57
N ILE A 277 -11.22 4.84 -4.90
CA ILE A 277 -12.09 3.91 -5.61
C ILE A 277 -12.72 4.73 -6.74
N SER A 278 -12.55 4.26 -7.97
CA SER A 278 -13.05 4.91 -9.19
C SER A 278 -13.94 3.96 -9.98
N GLY A 279 -14.97 4.46 -10.63
CA GLY A 279 -15.85 3.63 -11.45
C GLY A 279 -17.11 4.38 -11.90
N ARG A 280 -18.18 3.61 -12.18
CA ARG A 280 -19.50 4.16 -12.48
C ARG A 280 -20.06 4.88 -11.27
N ASP A 281 -20.71 6.04 -11.49
CA ASP A 281 -21.22 6.87 -10.39
C ASP A 281 -22.20 6.12 -9.50
N GLU A 282 -23.05 5.27 -10.05
CA GLU A 282 -23.97 4.43 -9.27
C GLU A 282 -23.26 3.58 -8.21
N LEU A 283 -22.15 2.95 -8.58
CA LEU A 283 -21.40 2.07 -7.69
C LEU A 283 -20.57 2.87 -6.68
N VAL A 284 -19.90 3.92 -7.14
CA VAL A 284 -19.10 4.81 -6.30
C VAL A 284 -19.97 5.51 -5.27
N SER A 285 -21.18 5.93 -5.65
CA SER A 285 -22.15 6.56 -4.72
C SER A 285 -22.58 5.63 -3.60
N LYS A 286 -22.79 4.33 -3.88
CA LYS A 286 -23.03 3.30 -2.82
C LYS A 286 -21.85 3.21 -1.84
N VAL A 287 -20.62 3.16 -2.36
CA VAL A 287 -19.42 3.15 -1.53
C VAL A 287 -19.26 4.45 -0.73
N ARG A 288 -19.60 5.60 -1.32
CA ARG A 288 -19.57 6.91 -0.65
C ARG A 288 -20.53 6.99 0.53
N ILE A 289 -21.73 6.43 0.40
CA ILE A 289 -22.70 6.35 1.51
C ILE A 289 -22.12 5.49 2.66
N TYR A 290 -21.60 4.31 2.35
CA TYR A 290 -20.98 3.42 3.33
C TYR A 290 -19.79 4.13 4.03
N HIS A 291 -18.93 4.75 3.24
CA HIS A 291 -17.78 5.50 3.73
C HIS A 291 -18.18 6.62 4.72
N HIS A 292 -19.26 7.37 4.42
CA HIS A 292 -19.74 8.42 5.31
C HIS A 292 -20.25 7.88 6.67
N VAL A 293 -20.84 6.68 6.67
CA VAL A 293 -21.37 6.05 7.89
C VAL A 293 -20.23 5.45 8.74
N VAL A 294 -19.27 4.78 8.09
CA VAL A 294 -18.23 4.03 8.80
C VAL A 294 -17.03 4.89 9.19
N GLY A 295 -16.84 5.99 8.48
CA GLY A 295 -15.73 6.91 8.74
C GLY A 295 -14.52 6.69 7.88
N GLY A 296 -13.42 6.59 7.92
CA GLY A 296 -12.28 6.34 7.01
C GLY A 296 -11.98 7.52 6.10
N VAL A 297 -12.29 8.71 6.58
CA VAL A 297 -12.17 9.98 5.85
C VAL A 297 -10.69 10.34 5.64
N LEU A 298 -10.34 10.70 4.42
CA LEU A 298 -9.02 11.24 4.11
C LEU A 298 -8.87 12.63 4.75
N ASN A 299 -7.81 12.84 5.53
CA ASN A 299 -7.60 14.14 6.16
C ASN A 299 -7.15 15.21 5.13
N PRO A 300 -7.40 16.51 5.39
CA PRO A 300 -7.09 17.58 4.45
C PRO A 300 -5.62 17.69 4.07
N ASN A 301 -4.70 17.39 4.99
CA ASN A 301 -3.27 17.41 4.70
C ASN A 301 -2.88 16.29 3.74
N ALA A 302 -3.43 15.08 3.93
CA ALA A 302 -3.24 13.98 2.99
C ALA A 302 -3.80 14.33 1.60
N SER A 303 -4.98 14.93 1.52
CA SER A 303 -5.55 15.40 0.24
C SER A 303 -4.60 16.38 -0.48
N TYR A 304 -4.02 17.31 0.26
CA TYR A 304 -3.04 18.26 -0.27
C TYR A 304 -1.79 17.56 -0.79
N LEU A 305 -1.19 16.65 0.00
CA LEU A 305 0.03 15.93 -0.38
C LEU A 305 -0.21 15.04 -1.60
N ILE A 306 -1.35 14.34 -1.67
CA ILE A 306 -1.71 13.53 -2.83
C ILE A 306 -1.90 14.40 -4.07
N LEU A 307 -2.63 15.53 -3.98
CA LEU A 307 -2.78 16.47 -5.10
C LEU A 307 -1.43 17.01 -5.58
N ARG A 308 -0.52 17.29 -4.65
CA ARG A 308 0.84 17.72 -4.96
C ARG A 308 1.60 16.60 -5.70
N GLY A 309 1.56 15.37 -5.19
CA GLY A 309 2.18 14.20 -5.82
C GLY A 309 1.66 13.92 -7.23
N MET A 310 0.34 14.07 -7.45
CA MET A 310 -0.26 13.89 -8.77
C MET A 310 0.24 14.85 -9.84
N LYS A 311 0.84 16.00 -9.49
CA LYS A 311 1.40 16.94 -10.47
C LYS A 311 2.59 16.37 -11.23
N THR A 312 3.34 15.48 -10.61
CA THR A 312 4.54 14.84 -11.18
C THR A 312 4.35 13.35 -11.47
N LEU A 313 3.12 12.82 -11.28
CA LEU A 313 2.83 11.39 -11.39
C LEU A 313 3.33 10.80 -12.73
N HIS A 314 3.02 11.45 -13.85
CA HIS A 314 3.41 10.98 -15.19
C HIS A 314 4.94 10.97 -15.37
N LEU A 315 5.64 12.00 -14.87
CA LEU A 315 7.12 12.09 -14.98
C LEU A 315 7.78 10.97 -14.17
N ARG A 316 7.30 10.75 -12.93
CA ARG A 316 7.84 9.70 -12.05
C ARG A 316 7.59 8.31 -12.62
N VAL A 317 6.36 8.03 -13.03
CA VAL A 317 6.01 6.73 -13.60
C VAL A 317 6.77 6.43 -14.90
N GLN A 318 6.97 7.43 -15.78
CA GLN A 318 7.76 7.25 -16.98
C GLN A 318 9.24 6.95 -16.67
N CYS A 319 9.84 7.67 -15.72
CA CYS A 319 11.19 7.39 -15.24
C CYS A 319 11.27 5.96 -14.65
N GLN A 320 10.35 5.63 -13.74
CA GLN A 320 10.29 4.31 -13.10
C GLN A 320 10.10 3.17 -14.10
N ASN A 321 9.22 3.32 -15.10
CA ASN A 321 9.04 2.34 -16.18
C ASN A 321 10.34 2.09 -16.95
N SER A 322 11.04 3.15 -17.32
CA SER A 322 12.28 3.06 -18.10
C SER A 322 13.40 2.38 -17.30
N THR A 323 13.60 2.82 -16.06
CA THR A 323 14.64 2.27 -15.18
C THR A 323 14.32 0.83 -14.78
N ALA A 324 13.04 0.50 -14.50
CA ALA A 324 12.62 -0.85 -14.15
C ALA A 324 12.81 -1.84 -15.31
N LEU A 325 12.48 -1.46 -16.54
CA LEU A 325 12.71 -2.32 -17.72
C LEU A 325 14.21 -2.62 -17.92
N ARG A 326 15.06 -1.59 -17.87
CA ARG A 326 16.52 -1.75 -17.98
C ARG A 326 17.06 -2.62 -16.84
N MET A 327 16.56 -2.43 -15.62
CA MET A 327 16.97 -3.23 -14.47
C MET A 327 16.52 -4.69 -14.61
N ALA A 328 15.29 -4.93 -15.05
CA ALA A 328 14.78 -6.28 -15.27
C ALA A 328 15.59 -7.03 -16.34
N GLN A 329 15.94 -6.37 -17.45
CA GLN A 329 16.81 -6.93 -18.50
C GLN A 329 18.20 -7.25 -17.96
N PHE A 330 18.82 -6.32 -17.21
CA PHE A 330 20.12 -6.55 -16.58
C PHE A 330 20.10 -7.74 -15.61
N LEU A 331 19.05 -7.83 -14.77
CA LEU A 331 18.92 -8.92 -13.78
C LEU A 331 18.68 -10.26 -14.47
N GLU A 332 17.91 -10.31 -15.56
CA GLU A 332 17.62 -11.54 -16.30
C GLU A 332 18.88 -12.19 -16.91
N GLU A 333 19.85 -11.36 -17.31
CA GLU A 333 21.14 -11.81 -17.87
C GLU A 333 22.19 -12.12 -16.79
N HIS A 334 21.95 -11.77 -15.51
CA HIS A 334 22.97 -11.86 -14.48
C HIS A 334 23.08 -13.28 -13.91
N PRO A 335 24.29 -13.90 -13.84
CA PRO A 335 24.48 -15.31 -13.46
C PRO A 335 24.07 -15.67 -12.03
N LYS A 336 23.93 -14.71 -11.13
CA LYS A 336 23.45 -14.90 -9.74
C LYS A 336 21.96 -14.64 -9.55
N ILE A 337 21.21 -14.50 -10.63
CA ILE A 337 19.76 -14.34 -10.62
C ILE A 337 19.13 -15.57 -11.28
N ALA A 338 18.33 -16.30 -10.51
CA ALA A 338 17.70 -17.53 -10.99
C ALA A 338 16.47 -17.25 -11.86
N ARG A 339 15.74 -16.14 -11.57
CA ARG A 339 14.52 -15.77 -12.29
C ARG A 339 14.15 -14.30 -12.06
N VAL A 340 13.58 -13.68 -13.09
CA VAL A 340 13.01 -12.33 -13.02
C VAL A 340 11.52 -12.39 -13.38
N TYR A 341 10.71 -11.63 -12.64
CA TYR A 341 9.28 -11.42 -12.87
C TYR A 341 9.08 -9.94 -13.19
N TYR A 342 8.83 -9.64 -14.45
CA TYR A 342 8.54 -8.28 -14.89
C TYR A 342 7.74 -8.34 -16.22
N PRO A 343 6.53 -7.76 -16.29
CA PRO A 343 5.66 -7.91 -17.45
C PRO A 343 6.24 -7.32 -18.74
N GLY A 344 7.24 -6.45 -18.64
CA GLY A 344 7.96 -5.89 -19.77
C GLY A 344 8.97 -6.84 -20.44
N LEU A 345 9.32 -7.96 -19.82
CA LEU A 345 10.23 -8.95 -20.39
C LEU A 345 9.48 -9.95 -21.27
N PRO A 346 9.99 -10.32 -22.45
CA PRO A 346 9.39 -11.35 -23.30
C PRO A 346 9.28 -12.72 -22.63
N SER A 347 10.13 -13.01 -21.64
CA SER A 347 10.12 -14.24 -20.84
C SER A 347 8.97 -14.31 -19.82
N HIS A 348 8.31 -13.17 -19.54
CA HIS A 348 7.17 -13.15 -18.64
C HIS A 348 5.95 -13.82 -19.30
N PRO A 349 5.26 -14.76 -18.61
CA PRO A 349 4.19 -15.55 -19.22
C PRO A 349 3.06 -14.71 -19.82
N GLU A 350 2.70 -13.60 -19.18
CA GLU A 350 1.65 -12.70 -19.67
C GLU A 350 2.21 -11.42 -20.34
N HIS A 351 3.44 -11.44 -20.87
CA HIS A 351 4.00 -10.29 -21.58
C HIS A 351 3.09 -9.78 -22.71
N HIS A 352 2.48 -10.69 -23.45
CA HIS A 352 1.58 -10.35 -24.56
C HIS A 352 0.32 -9.62 -24.08
N ILE A 353 -0.26 -10.04 -22.93
CA ILE A 353 -1.40 -9.37 -22.29
C ILE A 353 -0.99 -7.97 -21.80
N ALA A 354 0.11 -7.89 -21.05
CA ALA A 354 0.61 -6.61 -20.54
C ALA A 354 0.86 -5.62 -21.68
N LYS A 355 1.49 -6.09 -22.78
CA LYS A 355 1.80 -5.27 -23.96
C LYS A 355 0.56 -4.77 -24.70
N SER A 356 -0.54 -5.51 -24.70
CA SER A 356 -1.79 -5.09 -25.38
C SER A 356 -2.58 -4.05 -24.59
N GLN A 357 -2.55 -4.11 -23.24
CA GLN A 357 -3.42 -3.30 -22.39
C GLN A 357 -2.72 -2.22 -21.56
N MET A 358 -1.38 -2.23 -21.49
CA MET A 358 -0.59 -1.30 -20.69
C MET A 358 0.31 -0.43 -21.57
N THR A 359 0.51 0.84 -21.18
CA THR A 359 1.43 1.77 -21.86
C THR A 359 2.84 1.77 -21.25
N GLY A 360 3.03 1.10 -20.13
CA GLY A 360 4.27 0.85 -19.41
C GLY A 360 4.03 -0.23 -18.37
N PHE A 361 5.08 -0.86 -17.88
CA PHE A 361 4.96 -2.10 -17.10
C PHE A 361 5.15 -1.92 -15.59
N GLY A 362 5.23 -0.66 -15.13
CA GLY A 362 5.39 -0.32 -13.72
C GLY A 362 6.85 -0.26 -13.25
N GLY A 363 7.02 0.19 -12.03
CA GLY A 363 8.33 0.39 -11.39
C GLY A 363 8.72 -0.72 -10.40
N VAL A 364 7.97 -1.83 -10.32
CA VAL A 364 8.31 -2.96 -9.46
C VAL A 364 8.89 -4.08 -10.30
N VAL A 365 10.05 -4.61 -9.89
CA VAL A 365 10.69 -5.80 -10.44
C VAL A 365 10.80 -6.82 -9.32
N SER A 366 10.28 -8.02 -9.52
CA SER A 366 10.51 -9.14 -8.60
C SER A 366 11.50 -10.11 -9.19
N PHE A 367 12.39 -10.68 -8.38
CA PHE A 367 13.38 -11.63 -8.86
C PHE A 367 13.83 -12.60 -7.76
N GLU A 368 14.37 -13.74 -8.17
CA GLU A 368 14.93 -14.75 -7.30
C GLU A 368 16.46 -14.73 -7.42
N VAL A 369 17.14 -14.55 -6.30
CA VAL A 369 18.59 -14.70 -6.24
C VAL A 369 18.95 -16.18 -6.38
N ASP A 370 20.01 -16.50 -7.10
CA ASP A 370 20.57 -17.86 -7.14
C ASP A 370 21.32 -18.16 -5.84
N GLY A 371 20.55 -18.56 -4.83
CA GLY A 371 21.03 -18.78 -3.47
C GLY A 371 19.89 -19.09 -2.50
N ASP A 372 20.25 -19.19 -1.23
CA ASP A 372 19.35 -19.49 -0.13
C ASP A 372 18.84 -18.24 0.58
N PHE A 373 18.12 -18.46 1.69
CA PHE A 373 17.59 -17.40 2.55
C PHE A 373 18.70 -16.45 3.04
N ASP A 374 19.84 -17.01 3.50
CA ASP A 374 20.92 -16.22 4.07
C ASP A 374 21.68 -15.41 3.02
N SER A 375 21.90 -15.97 1.84
CA SER A 375 22.48 -15.26 0.68
C SER A 375 21.60 -14.08 0.27
N THR A 376 20.29 -14.30 0.21
CA THR A 376 19.31 -13.25 -0.14
C THR A 376 19.27 -12.15 0.91
N ARG A 377 19.29 -12.51 2.19
CA ARG A 377 19.37 -11.55 3.29
C ARG A 377 20.65 -10.73 3.23
N LYS A 378 21.80 -11.38 2.99
CA LYS A 378 23.09 -10.68 2.82
C LYS A 378 23.07 -9.73 1.65
N PHE A 379 22.49 -10.13 0.50
CA PHE A 379 22.32 -9.25 -0.65
C PHE A 379 21.60 -7.95 -0.25
N ILE A 380 20.43 -8.07 0.43
CA ILE A 380 19.67 -6.89 0.90
C ILE A 380 20.48 -6.04 1.90
N ASP A 381 21.27 -6.67 2.78
CA ASP A 381 22.12 -5.95 3.73
C ASP A 381 23.26 -5.17 3.04
N TYR A 382 23.69 -5.59 1.84
CA TYR A 382 24.78 -4.97 1.10
C TYR A 382 24.35 -3.88 0.12
N VAL A 383 23.07 -3.80 -0.28
CA VAL A 383 22.59 -2.67 -1.07
C VAL A 383 22.66 -1.38 -0.24
N LYS A 384 22.95 -0.27 -0.88
CA LYS A 384 23.22 1.02 -0.22
C LYS A 384 22.18 2.08 -0.58
N ILE A 385 21.70 2.10 -1.83
CA ILE A 385 20.75 3.09 -2.34
C ILE A 385 19.32 2.69 -1.98
N PRO A 386 18.82 1.49 -2.31
CA PRO A 386 17.45 1.11 -1.98
C PRO A 386 17.24 1.01 -0.46
N TYR A 387 16.13 1.55 0.02
CA TYR A 387 15.73 1.37 1.41
C TYR A 387 15.15 -0.04 1.63
N HIS A 388 15.51 -0.67 2.72
CA HIS A 388 14.84 -1.90 3.17
C HIS A 388 13.57 -1.52 3.93
N ALA A 389 12.45 -1.43 3.22
CA ALA A 389 11.18 -0.95 3.75
C ALA A 389 9.99 -1.47 2.92
N PRO A 390 8.76 -1.45 3.45
CA PRO A 390 7.53 -1.61 2.67
C PRO A 390 7.13 -0.31 1.99
N SER A 391 6.07 -0.38 1.17
CA SER A 391 5.40 0.76 0.55
C SER A 391 6.04 1.26 -0.73
N PHE A 392 5.88 0.48 -1.80
CA PHE A 392 6.45 0.71 -3.13
C PHE A 392 5.82 1.89 -3.89
N GLY A 393 6.50 2.38 -4.94
CA GLY A 393 5.99 3.39 -5.88
C GLY A 393 6.35 4.83 -5.53
N GLY A 394 7.26 5.06 -4.56
CA GLY A 394 7.81 6.38 -4.22
C GLY A 394 8.94 6.84 -5.13
N CYS A 395 9.50 8.02 -4.83
CA CYS A 395 10.68 8.56 -5.50
C CYS A 395 11.94 7.79 -5.13
N GLU A 396 12.02 7.28 -3.92
CA GLU A 396 13.12 6.46 -3.43
C GLU A 396 12.92 4.99 -3.81
N SER A 397 13.99 4.33 -4.23
CA SER A 397 14.03 2.90 -4.45
C SER A 397 13.92 2.13 -3.14
N ILE A 398 13.12 1.09 -3.17
CA ILE A 398 12.82 0.25 -1.99
C ILE A 398 13.00 -1.22 -2.37
N ILE A 399 13.62 -1.99 -1.49
CA ILE A 399 13.83 -3.43 -1.68
C ILE A 399 13.38 -4.20 -0.46
N ASP A 400 12.74 -5.35 -0.65
CA ASP A 400 12.40 -6.26 0.44
C ASP A 400 12.41 -7.73 0.02
N GLN A 401 12.43 -8.60 1.04
CA GLN A 401 12.28 -10.05 0.90
C GLN A 401 10.89 -10.43 1.41
N PRO A 402 9.95 -10.84 0.54
CA PRO A 402 8.57 -11.14 0.92
C PRO A 402 8.46 -12.19 2.03
N ALA A 403 9.36 -13.18 2.03
CA ALA A 403 9.42 -14.21 3.07
C ALA A 403 9.60 -13.63 4.49
N ILE A 404 10.29 -12.47 4.62
CA ILE A 404 10.47 -11.76 5.89
C ILE A 404 9.39 -10.71 6.09
N MET A 405 9.17 -9.84 5.09
CA MET A 405 8.36 -8.63 5.27
C MET A 405 6.85 -8.90 5.27
N SER A 406 6.40 -9.93 4.54
CA SER A 406 4.97 -10.17 4.35
C SER A 406 4.48 -11.52 4.88
N TYR A 407 5.34 -12.54 4.94
CA TYR A 407 4.97 -13.93 5.19
C TYR A 407 5.85 -14.63 6.24
N TRP A 408 6.55 -13.89 7.10
CA TRP A 408 7.47 -14.44 8.11
C TRP A 408 6.78 -15.38 9.11
N ASP A 409 5.49 -15.16 9.36
CA ASP A 409 4.68 -15.85 10.36
C ASP A 409 3.95 -17.10 9.81
N SER A 410 4.08 -17.40 8.51
CA SER A 410 3.35 -18.50 7.89
C SER A 410 4.13 -19.15 6.73
N LYS A 411 4.94 -20.15 7.09
CA LYS A 411 5.65 -20.97 6.10
C LYS A 411 4.67 -21.72 5.18
N GLU A 412 3.60 -22.26 5.74
CA GLU A 412 2.56 -22.98 4.96
C GLU A 412 1.93 -22.10 3.89
N GLN A 413 1.60 -20.85 4.21
CA GLN A 413 1.06 -19.92 3.23
C GLN A 413 2.11 -19.57 2.16
N ARG A 414 3.40 -19.43 2.53
CA ARG A 414 4.47 -19.21 1.55
C ARG A 414 4.55 -20.35 0.55
N ASP A 415 4.48 -21.59 1.03
CA ASP A 415 4.55 -22.78 0.19
C ASP A 415 3.32 -22.86 -0.74
N ILE A 416 2.12 -22.57 -0.24
CA ILE A 416 0.88 -22.53 -1.04
C ILE A 416 0.94 -21.47 -2.14
N TYR A 417 1.45 -20.26 -1.83
CA TYR A 417 1.53 -19.14 -2.77
C TYR A 417 2.82 -19.13 -3.59
N GLY A 418 3.73 -20.08 -3.40
CA GLY A 418 5.01 -20.15 -4.12
C GLY A 418 5.99 -19.06 -3.73
N ILE A 419 5.87 -18.47 -2.54
CA ILE A 419 6.78 -17.44 -2.02
C ILE A 419 8.05 -18.09 -1.51
N LYS A 420 9.08 -18.10 -2.36
CA LYS A 420 10.38 -18.67 -2.04
C LYS A 420 11.18 -17.78 -1.08
N ASP A 421 12.10 -18.39 -0.34
CA ASP A 421 12.99 -17.69 0.59
C ASP A 421 13.96 -16.73 -0.13
N ASN A 422 14.28 -16.99 -1.39
CA ASN A 422 15.18 -16.20 -2.21
C ASN A 422 14.47 -15.16 -3.11
N LEU A 423 13.15 -15.00 -2.96
CA LEU A 423 12.39 -14.01 -3.71
C LEU A 423 12.63 -12.60 -3.13
N ILE A 424 12.87 -11.66 -4.03
CA ILE A 424 13.02 -10.23 -3.75
C ILE A 424 11.99 -9.44 -4.53
N ARG A 425 11.45 -8.37 -3.93
CA ARG A 425 10.73 -7.31 -4.63
C ARG A 425 11.56 -6.04 -4.59
N PHE A 426 11.74 -5.43 -5.73
CA PHE A 426 12.48 -4.18 -5.90
C PHE A 426 11.59 -3.14 -6.55
N SER A 427 11.19 -2.12 -5.79
CA SER A 427 10.49 -0.94 -6.29
C SER A 427 11.50 0.11 -6.68
N ILE A 428 11.56 0.38 -7.96
CA ILE A 428 12.45 1.38 -8.56
C ILE A 428 11.90 2.78 -8.29
N GLY A 429 12.76 3.66 -7.79
CA GLY A 429 12.49 5.08 -7.60
C GLY A 429 12.81 5.90 -8.86
N VAL A 430 13.31 7.11 -8.66
CA VAL A 430 13.70 8.03 -9.73
C VAL A 430 15.21 8.32 -9.75
N GLU A 431 16.00 7.51 -9.05
CA GLU A 431 17.45 7.58 -9.03
C GLU A 431 18.03 7.22 -10.40
N ASP A 432 19.28 7.62 -10.64
CA ASP A 432 19.97 7.25 -11.87
C ASP A 432 20.13 5.74 -12.02
N PHE A 433 19.91 5.24 -13.22
CA PHE A 433 19.98 3.80 -13.49
C PHE A 433 21.37 3.21 -13.25
N GLU A 434 22.43 3.89 -13.64
CA GLU A 434 23.78 3.34 -13.51
C GLU A 434 24.20 3.30 -12.02
N ASP A 435 23.77 4.26 -11.22
CA ASP A 435 23.97 4.24 -9.76
C ASP A 435 23.26 3.04 -9.12
N LEU A 436 21.97 2.84 -9.44
CA LEU A 436 21.21 1.67 -8.95
C LEU A 436 21.84 0.35 -9.41
N LYS A 437 22.19 0.23 -10.70
CA LYS A 437 22.83 -0.95 -11.26
C LYS A 437 24.15 -1.27 -10.57
N ASN A 438 25.02 -0.26 -10.41
CA ASN A 438 26.32 -0.44 -9.74
C ASN A 438 26.15 -0.87 -8.29
N ASP A 439 25.12 -0.37 -7.58
CA ASP A 439 24.82 -0.76 -6.22
C ASP A 439 24.33 -2.22 -6.15
N ILE A 440 23.46 -2.64 -7.06
CA ILE A 440 23.00 -4.03 -7.17
C ILE A 440 24.18 -4.97 -7.50
N VAL A 441 25.05 -4.61 -8.45
CA VAL A 441 26.23 -5.40 -8.83
C VAL A 441 27.18 -5.58 -7.65
N GLN A 442 27.49 -4.51 -6.90
CA GLN A 442 28.39 -4.61 -5.74
C GLN A 442 27.80 -5.49 -4.64
N ALA A 443 26.48 -5.50 -4.47
CA ALA A 443 25.80 -6.35 -3.50
C ALA A 443 25.79 -7.82 -3.96
N LEU A 444 25.48 -8.10 -5.22
CA LEU A 444 25.51 -9.44 -5.82
C LEU A 444 26.93 -10.05 -5.76
N ASN A 445 27.98 -9.25 -5.92
CA ASN A 445 29.36 -9.73 -5.82
C ASN A 445 29.78 -10.21 -4.43
N LYS A 446 28.99 -9.92 -3.39
CA LYS A 446 29.28 -10.28 -1.99
C LYS A 446 28.54 -11.51 -1.49
N ILE A 447 27.71 -12.10 -2.32
CA ILE A 447 26.94 -13.31 -2.00
C ILE A 447 27.36 -14.48 -2.86
#